data_0ef9d3567a1be21ed5af601ac9fae94d
#
_entry.id   0ef9d3567a1be21ed5af601ac9fae94d
#
_cell.length_a   1.000
_cell.length_b   1.000
_cell.length_c   1.000
_cell.angle_alpha   90.00
_cell.angle_beta   90.00
_cell.angle_gamma   90.00
#
_symmetry.space_group_name_H-M   'P 1'
#
loop_
_entity.id
_entity.type
_entity.pdbx_description
1 polymer ?
#
loop_
_entity_poly.entity_id
_entity_poly.type
_entity_poly.pdbx_seq_one_letter_code
_entity_poly.pdbx_strand_id
1 'polypeptide(L)'
;KNAEDYLPFLKKKDDSGFTVSEKILQLLTFRIPFYVGPLNNTYQKNSYAWVVRREKGKIYPWNFEQKVDLEKSAEEFILRMTNKCTYLKKEDVLPAGSLLFEKYKVLNELNTVKIRGERLPVPVKQKVYEDLFCRHQRITRKRLVQYLKKEGYYEDIGPENISGLDQDFQASLKSMLTFKQIHFDTPVPEGIIEDIIRDITLFGADPKLLKKRLLVKYPLYEKQIPVIVNYVKCDGWAAFCRKLLEGLAVETVEGAPIGTIMYYLWNGQQNFNEILFQPRYGFQKLIEQENQDITGKSDSIRYELVEDLYVSPAVRRQIWMALKVIDEVQGFMGQPPKRIFV
;
A
#
# COMPACT_ATOMS: atom_id res chain seq x y z
N LYS A 1 16.99 51.22 -9.83
CA LYS A 1 18.43 51.12 -9.51
C LYS A 1 18.71 49.85 -8.76
N ASN A 2 19.68 49.09 -9.17
CA ASN A 2 20.00 47.77 -8.64
C ASN A 2 20.69 47.89 -7.31
N ALA A 3 20.23 47.21 -6.25
CA ALA A 3 20.84 47.28 -4.90
C ALA A 3 22.35 46.92 -4.91
N GLU A 4 22.78 46.12 -5.85
CA GLU A 4 24.17 45.72 -6.08
C GLU A 4 25.11 46.88 -6.43
N ASP A 5 24.56 47.99 -6.96
CA ASP A 5 25.38 49.18 -7.32
C ASP A 5 25.71 49.98 -6.07
N TYR A 6 24.95 49.89 -5.01
CA TYR A 6 25.17 50.58 -3.74
C TYR A 6 25.89 49.73 -2.71
N LEU A 7 25.85 48.42 -2.85
CA LEU A 7 26.37 47.46 -1.87
C LEU A 7 27.26 46.43 -2.58
N PRO A 8 28.53 46.78 -2.87
CA PRO A 8 29.44 45.92 -3.64
C PRO A 8 29.64 44.52 -3.08
N PHE A 9 29.44 44.32 -1.78
CA PHE A 9 29.55 42.99 -1.16
C PHE A 9 28.53 42.03 -1.67
N LEU A 10 27.39 42.49 -2.20
CA LEU A 10 26.34 41.65 -2.78
C LEU A 10 26.83 40.91 -4.03
N LYS A 11 27.82 41.44 -4.74
CA LYS A 11 28.43 40.80 -5.91
C LYS A 11 29.51 39.78 -5.56
N LYS A 12 29.95 39.74 -4.28
CA LYS A 12 31.02 38.85 -3.85
C LYS A 12 30.53 37.40 -3.89
N LYS A 13 31.28 36.54 -4.58
CA LYS A 13 31.07 35.09 -4.59
C LYS A 13 31.79 34.45 -3.41
N ASP A 14 31.21 33.43 -2.86
CA ASP A 14 31.86 32.58 -1.88
C ASP A 14 32.23 31.20 -2.48
N ASP A 15 32.70 30.28 -1.64
CA ASP A 15 33.12 28.93 -2.04
C ASP A 15 32.01 28.08 -2.70
N SER A 16 30.75 28.49 -2.55
CA SER A 16 29.60 27.83 -3.23
C SER A 16 29.39 28.29 -4.68
N GLY A 17 30.18 29.32 -5.13
CA GLY A 17 30.07 29.89 -6.47
C GLY A 17 28.90 30.87 -6.67
N PHE A 18 28.04 31.06 -5.67
CA PHE A 18 26.91 32.00 -5.70
C PHE A 18 27.31 33.36 -5.07
N THR A 19 26.74 34.43 -5.62
CA THR A 19 26.87 35.76 -5.01
C THR A 19 25.96 35.89 -3.79
N VAL A 20 26.24 36.85 -2.93
CA VAL A 20 25.38 37.14 -1.76
C VAL A 20 23.96 37.53 -2.22
N SER A 21 23.83 38.30 -3.30
CA SER A 21 22.54 38.67 -3.90
C SER A 21 21.74 37.47 -4.35
N GLU A 22 22.38 36.55 -5.08
CA GLU A 22 21.72 35.28 -5.53
C GLU A 22 21.25 34.43 -4.34
N LYS A 23 22.08 34.35 -3.28
CA LYS A 23 21.69 33.60 -2.06
C LYS A 23 20.52 34.23 -1.34
N ILE A 24 20.48 35.57 -1.22
CA ILE A 24 19.34 36.26 -0.63
C ILE A 24 18.08 35.99 -1.46
N LEU A 25 18.19 36.10 -2.79
CA LEU A 25 17.07 35.82 -3.69
C LEU A 25 16.56 34.38 -3.52
N GLN A 26 17.48 33.41 -3.50
CA GLN A 26 17.14 32.01 -3.29
C GLN A 26 16.48 31.78 -1.92
N LEU A 27 16.97 32.38 -0.84
CA LEU A 27 16.34 32.28 0.48
C LEU A 27 14.91 32.80 0.51
N LEU A 28 14.60 33.85 -0.28
CA LEU A 28 13.27 34.44 -0.34
C LEU A 28 12.30 33.70 -1.28
N THR A 29 12.84 33.08 -2.33
CA THR A 29 12.02 32.48 -3.40
C THR A 29 11.98 30.95 -3.36
N PHE A 30 12.92 30.31 -2.69
CA PHE A 30 13.01 28.86 -2.62
C PHE A 30 11.82 28.26 -1.88
N ARG A 31 11.15 27.31 -2.51
CA ARG A 31 10.07 26.55 -1.91
C ARG A 31 10.50 25.10 -1.70
N ILE A 32 10.52 24.69 -0.45
CA ILE A 32 10.75 23.29 -0.11
C ILE A 32 9.54 22.50 -0.59
N PRO A 33 9.72 21.42 -1.40
CA PRO A 33 8.63 20.54 -1.76
C PRO A 33 7.95 19.99 -0.49
N PHE A 34 6.60 20.00 -0.46
CA PHE A 34 5.83 19.61 0.73
C PHE A 34 6.17 18.20 1.22
N TYR A 35 6.51 17.30 0.29
CA TYR A 35 6.86 15.92 0.59
C TYR A 35 8.29 15.73 1.13
N VAL A 36 9.12 16.77 1.19
CA VAL A 36 10.42 16.71 1.85
C VAL A 36 10.30 17.01 3.33
N GLY A 37 9.32 17.83 3.70
CA GLY A 37 9.07 18.21 5.09
C GLY A 37 10.10 19.12 5.72
N PRO A 38 10.08 19.22 7.06
CA PRO A 38 11.01 20.07 7.81
C PRO A 38 12.46 19.63 7.61
N LEU A 39 13.34 20.57 7.34
CA LEU A 39 14.77 20.32 7.15
C LEU A 39 15.55 20.17 8.46
N ASN A 40 14.90 20.38 9.61
CA ASN A 40 15.48 20.28 10.95
C ASN A 40 15.73 18.82 11.38
N ASN A 41 16.19 18.00 10.49
CA ASN A 41 16.56 16.67 10.88
C ASN A 41 17.80 16.73 11.78
N THR A 42 17.58 16.79 13.05
CA THR A 42 18.54 16.35 14.04
C THR A 42 18.50 14.83 13.98
N TYR A 43 19.60 14.16 13.86
CA TYR A 43 19.76 12.70 13.83
C TYR A 43 19.17 11.96 15.06
N GLN A 44 18.17 12.52 15.71
CA GLN A 44 17.48 11.93 16.84
C GLN A 44 16.42 10.95 16.32
N LYS A 45 16.36 9.77 16.90
CA LYS A 45 15.41 8.72 16.55
C LYS A 45 13.93 9.17 16.53
N ASN A 46 13.61 10.26 17.21
CA ASN A 46 12.25 10.77 17.41
C ASN A 46 11.99 12.07 16.65
N SER A 47 12.75 12.34 15.60
CA SER A 47 12.54 13.51 14.76
C SER A 47 11.25 13.35 13.93
N TYR A 48 10.36 14.34 14.00
CA TYR A 48 9.23 14.46 13.09
C TYR A 48 9.61 14.73 11.64
N ALA A 49 10.90 14.99 11.39
CA ALA A 49 11.43 15.20 10.06
C ALA A 49 11.68 13.85 9.38
N TRP A 50 11.20 13.73 8.15
CA TRP A 50 11.39 12.55 7.30
C TRP A 50 12.35 12.80 6.14
N VAL A 51 12.99 13.97 6.10
CA VAL A 51 13.97 14.30 5.06
C VAL A 51 15.11 13.29 5.06
N VAL A 52 15.36 12.67 3.92
CA VAL A 52 16.51 11.79 3.71
C VAL A 52 17.66 12.61 3.16
N ARG A 53 18.78 12.60 3.88
CA ARG A 53 19.98 13.36 3.52
C ARG A 53 20.98 12.47 2.81
N ARG A 54 21.56 12.97 1.72
CA ARG A 54 22.73 12.35 1.06
C ARG A 54 24.01 12.65 1.83
N GLU A 55 24.11 13.88 2.39
CA GLU A 55 25.30 14.35 3.11
C GLU A 55 24.94 15.04 4.42
N LYS A 56 25.90 15.01 5.35
CA LYS A 56 25.81 15.74 6.62
C LYS A 56 25.96 17.24 6.40
N GLY A 57 25.45 18.05 7.33
CA GLY A 57 25.62 19.49 7.37
C GLY A 57 24.33 20.27 7.11
N LYS A 58 24.43 21.60 7.12
CA LYS A 58 23.31 22.50 6.93
C LYS A 58 22.79 22.44 5.50
N ILE A 59 21.48 22.45 5.32
CA ILE A 59 20.80 22.50 4.04
C ILE A 59 20.37 23.93 3.77
N TYR A 60 20.76 24.43 2.61
CA TYR A 60 20.42 25.75 2.09
C TYR A 60 19.82 25.60 0.69
N PRO A 61 19.10 26.60 0.16
CA PRO A 61 18.55 26.54 -1.19
C PRO A 61 19.58 26.15 -2.26
N TRP A 62 20.78 26.72 -2.20
CA TRP A 62 21.86 26.51 -3.19
C TRP A 62 22.59 25.16 -3.09
N ASN A 63 22.40 24.40 -2.02
CA ASN A 63 22.96 23.06 -1.88
C ASN A 63 21.88 21.98 -1.64
N PHE A 64 20.60 22.35 -1.82
CA PHE A 64 19.46 21.50 -1.49
C PHE A 64 19.48 20.19 -2.29
N GLU A 65 19.62 20.26 -3.62
CA GLU A 65 19.62 19.08 -4.50
C GLU A 65 20.81 18.13 -4.23
N GLN A 66 21.94 18.67 -3.80
CA GLN A 66 23.12 17.88 -3.45
C GLN A 66 22.91 17.13 -2.12
N LYS A 67 22.32 17.81 -1.13
CA LYS A 67 22.20 17.29 0.23
C LYS A 67 20.92 16.53 0.54
N VAL A 68 19.86 16.74 -0.24
CA VAL A 68 18.55 16.09 -0.03
C VAL A 68 18.29 15.06 -1.11
N ASP A 69 17.94 13.86 -0.69
CA ASP A 69 17.39 12.82 -1.57
C ASP A 69 15.88 13.01 -1.67
N LEU A 70 15.44 13.69 -2.74
CA LEU A 70 14.04 14.02 -2.96
C LEU A 70 13.17 12.78 -3.06
N GLU A 71 13.63 11.76 -3.81
CA GLU A 71 12.86 10.54 -4.06
C GLU A 71 12.64 9.76 -2.77
N LYS A 72 13.71 9.52 -2.02
CA LYS A 72 13.62 8.82 -0.74
C LYS A 72 12.84 9.62 0.30
N SER A 73 12.98 10.95 0.32
CA SER A 73 12.19 11.80 1.24
C SER A 73 10.71 11.74 0.92
N ALA A 74 10.33 11.75 -0.38
CA ALA A 74 8.94 11.59 -0.79
C ALA A 74 8.40 10.19 -0.45
N GLU A 75 9.19 9.14 -0.67
CA GLU A 75 8.82 7.78 -0.30
C GLU A 75 8.58 7.65 1.21
N GLU A 76 9.52 8.14 2.03
CA GLU A 76 9.37 8.17 3.49
C GLU A 76 8.13 8.94 3.94
N PHE A 77 7.87 10.10 3.35
CA PHE A 77 6.67 10.88 3.66
C PHE A 77 5.40 10.09 3.41
N ILE A 78 5.27 9.49 2.22
CA ILE A 78 4.05 8.78 1.83
C ILE A 78 3.88 7.50 2.65
N LEU A 79 4.96 6.72 2.83
CA LEU A 79 4.92 5.50 3.64
C LEU A 79 4.55 5.79 5.09
N ARG A 80 4.99 6.92 5.64
CA ARG A 80 4.62 7.37 6.97
C ARG A 80 3.16 7.78 7.09
N MET A 81 2.55 8.28 6.02
CA MET A 81 1.12 8.61 5.95
C MET A 81 0.25 7.40 5.62
N THR A 82 0.86 6.29 5.21
CA THR A 82 0.17 5.05 4.84
C THR A 82 0.00 4.15 6.06
N ASN A 83 -1.20 3.61 6.23
CA ASN A 83 -1.47 2.66 7.29
C ASN A 83 -0.68 1.35 7.06
N LYS A 84 -0.37 0.67 8.16
CA LYS A 84 0.18 -0.68 8.10
C LYS A 84 -0.91 -1.72 7.84
N CYS A 85 -0.51 -2.94 7.50
CA CYS A 85 -1.42 -4.05 7.27
C CYS A 85 -2.32 -4.29 8.49
N THR A 86 -3.62 -4.50 8.24
CA THR A 86 -4.63 -4.72 9.29
C THR A 86 -4.28 -5.89 10.20
N TYR A 87 -3.68 -6.94 9.66
CA TYR A 87 -3.38 -8.16 10.41
C TYR A 87 -1.90 -8.28 10.78
N LEU A 88 -0.97 -7.79 9.96
CA LEU A 88 0.47 -7.82 10.21
C LEU A 88 0.99 -6.40 10.42
N LYS A 89 0.98 -5.95 11.65
CA LYS A 89 1.19 -4.54 12.04
C LYS A 89 2.56 -3.95 11.65
N LYS A 90 3.57 -4.79 11.38
CA LYS A 90 4.90 -4.35 10.91
C LYS A 90 4.97 -4.14 9.40
N GLU A 91 4.08 -4.79 8.65
CA GLU A 91 4.14 -4.86 7.20
C GLU A 91 3.42 -3.70 6.53
N ASP A 92 4.03 -3.16 5.47
CA ASP A 92 3.40 -2.16 4.62
C ASP A 92 2.30 -2.76 3.78
N VAL A 93 1.22 -2.01 3.58
CA VAL A 93 0.10 -2.43 2.73
C VAL A 93 0.48 -2.38 1.24
N LEU A 94 -0.21 -3.20 0.45
CA LEU A 94 -0.13 -3.15 -1.00
C LEU A 94 -0.83 -1.89 -1.55
N PRO A 95 -0.43 -1.41 -2.73
CA PRO A 95 -1.28 -0.49 -3.50
C PRO A 95 -2.65 -1.10 -3.78
N ALA A 96 -3.69 -0.28 -3.79
CA ALA A 96 -5.05 -0.74 -4.10
C ALA A 96 -5.18 -1.33 -5.52
N GLY A 97 -4.32 -0.87 -6.45
CA GLY A 97 -4.19 -1.37 -7.82
C GLY A 97 -3.16 -2.49 -8.01
N SER A 98 -2.54 -3.02 -6.94
CA SER A 98 -1.63 -4.17 -7.02
C SER A 98 -2.32 -5.35 -7.71
N LEU A 99 -1.61 -6.02 -8.62
CA LEU A 99 -2.13 -7.19 -9.33
C LEU A 99 -2.55 -8.29 -8.35
N LEU A 100 -1.74 -8.51 -7.32
CA LEU A 100 -2.04 -9.45 -6.24
C LEU A 100 -3.30 -9.06 -5.48
N PHE A 101 -3.45 -7.78 -5.12
CA PHE A 101 -4.61 -7.34 -4.36
C PHE A 101 -5.89 -7.34 -5.21
N GLU A 102 -5.81 -6.99 -6.50
CA GLU A 102 -6.94 -7.13 -7.44
C GLU A 102 -7.36 -8.60 -7.59
N LYS A 103 -6.39 -9.52 -7.77
CA LYS A 103 -6.64 -10.96 -7.82
C LYS A 103 -7.31 -11.47 -6.55
N TYR A 104 -6.80 -11.04 -5.39
CA TYR A 104 -7.40 -11.34 -4.09
C TYR A 104 -8.87 -10.91 -4.04
N LYS A 105 -9.19 -9.66 -4.39
CA LYS A 105 -10.57 -9.15 -4.38
C LYS A 105 -11.50 -9.97 -5.27
N VAL A 106 -11.08 -10.26 -6.49
CA VAL A 106 -11.86 -11.04 -7.44
C VAL A 106 -12.13 -12.46 -6.92
N LEU A 107 -11.12 -13.15 -6.43
CA LEU A 107 -11.26 -14.50 -5.89
C LEU A 107 -12.13 -14.52 -4.64
N ASN A 108 -11.99 -13.52 -3.78
CA ASN A 108 -12.80 -13.39 -2.60
C ASN A 108 -14.29 -13.20 -2.94
N GLU A 109 -14.61 -12.31 -3.88
CA GLU A 109 -16.00 -12.14 -4.37
C GLU A 109 -16.52 -13.41 -5.05
N LEU A 110 -15.74 -14.06 -5.91
CA LEU A 110 -16.13 -15.32 -6.56
C LEU A 110 -16.45 -16.43 -5.54
N ASN A 111 -15.72 -16.48 -4.43
CA ASN A 111 -15.97 -17.45 -3.37
C ASN A 111 -17.21 -17.11 -2.50
N THR A 112 -17.75 -15.89 -2.62
CA THR A 112 -19.04 -15.54 -1.99
C THR A 112 -20.24 -15.85 -2.87
N VAL A 113 -20.03 -15.94 -4.20
CA VAL A 113 -21.11 -16.21 -5.17
C VAL A 113 -21.74 -17.59 -4.93
N LYS A 114 -23.06 -17.59 -4.92
CA LYS A 114 -23.86 -18.80 -4.85
C LYS A 114 -24.86 -18.82 -5.99
N ILE A 115 -25.00 -19.97 -6.64
CA ILE A 115 -26.01 -20.26 -7.65
C ILE A 115 -27.02 -21.18 -7.01
N ARG A 116 -28.29 -20.75 -6.92
CA ARG A 116 -29.37 -21.51 -6.23
C ARG A 116 -28.99 -21.96 -4.80
N GLY A 117 -28.22 -21.10 -4.09
CA GLY A 117 -27.78 -21.36 -2.71
C GLY A 117 -26.45 -22.11 -2.58
N GLU A 118 -25.93 -22.70 -3.65
CA GLU A 118 -24.67 -23.45 -3.66
C GLU A 118 -23.52 -22.62 -4.23
N ARG A 119 -22.31 -22.77 -3.69
CA ARG A 119 -21.11 -22.10 -4.20
C ARG A 119 -20.66 -22.66 -5.53
N LEU A 120 -20.01 -21.82 -6.34
CA LEU A 120 -19.41 -22.25 -7.59
C LEU A 120 -18.40 -23.39 -7.35
N PRO A 121 -18.48 -24.49 -8.10
CA PRO A 121 -17.41 -25.49 -8.11
C PRO A 121 -16.06 -24.86 -8.47
N VAL A 122 -14.98 -25.33 -7.86
CA VAL A 122 -13.64 -24.75 -8.07
C VAL A 122 -13.25 -24.67 -9.55
N PRO A 123 -13.42 -25.71 -10.38
CA PRO A 123 -13.08 -25.62 -11.81
C PRO A 123 -13.91 -24.57 -12.56
N VAL A 124 -15.19 -24.45 -12.24
CA VAL A 124 -16.07 -23.43 -12.85
C VAL A 124 -15.64 -22.03 -12.44
N LYS A 125 -15.35 -21.82 -11.15
CA LYS A 125 -14.83 -20.55 -10.63
C LYS A 125 -13.53 -20.14 -11.34
N GLN A 126 -12.59 -21.07 -11.49
CA GLN A 126 -11.31 -20.81 -12.17
C GLN A 126 -11.53 -20.41 -13.63
N LYS A 127 -12.44 -21.08 -14.35
CA LYS A 127 -12.81 -20.72 -15.71
C LYS A 127 -13.51 -19.35 -15.79
N VAL A 128 -14.40 -19.04 -14.88
CA VAL A 128 -15.01 -17.70 -14.78
C VAL A 128 -13.94 -16.63 -14.57
N TYR A 129 -12.95 -16.88 -13.70
CA TYR A 129 -11.83 -15.97 -13.51
C TYR A 129 -11.04 -15.75 -14.81
N GLU A 130 -10.61 -16.81 -15.47
CA GLU A 130 -9.80 -16.77 -16.69
C GLU A 130 -10.54 -16.14 -17.88
N ASP A 131 -11.79 -16.53 -18.11
CA ASP A 131 -12.53 -16.15 -19.31
C ASP A 131 -13.31 -14.84 -19.17
N LEU A 132 -13.74 -14.47 -17.97
CA LEU A 132 -14.44 -13.21 -17.78
C LEU A 132 -13.54 -12.12 -17.17
N PHE A 133 -12.96 -12.36 -15.98
CA PHE A 133 -12.20 -11.30 -15.30
C PHE A 133 -10.90 -10.96 -15.98
N CYS A 134 -10.19 -11.94 -16.54
CA CYS A 134 -8.95 -11.68 -17.29
C CYS A 134 -9.16 -11.01 -18.66
N ARG A 135 -10.42 -10.84 -19.10
CA ARG A 135 -10.77 -10.25 -20.41
C ARG A 135 -11.64 -9.00 -20.32
N HIS A 136 -12.35 -8.78 -19.19
CA HIS A 136 -13.31 -7.71 -19.06
C HIS A 136 -13.16 -6.94 -17.74
N GLN A 137 -13.18 -5.63 -17.81
CA GLN A 137 -13.09 -4.77 -16.62
C GLN A 137 -14.33 -4.82 -15.73
N ARG A 138 -15.51 -4.97 -16.34
CA ARG A 138 -16.78 -4.99 -15.61
C ARG A 138 -17.54 -6.28 -15.88
N ILE A 139 -17.79 -7.00 -14.80
CA ILE A 139 -18.58 -8.23 -14.83
C ILE A 139 -19.89 -7.97 -14.11
N THR A 140 -21.00 -8.18 -14.83
CA THR A 140 -22.36 -8.10 -14.28
C THR A 140 -22.90 -9.49 -14.00
N ARG A 141 -23.90 -9.60 -13.11
CA ARG A 141 -24.63 -10.86 -12.89
C ARG A 141 -25.20 -11.43 -14.19
N LYS A 142 -25.74 -10.57 -15.05
CA LYS A 142 -26.23 -10.98 -16.38
C LYS A 142 -25.15 -11.63 -17.23
N ARG A 143 -23.96 -11.04 -17.26
CA ARG A 143 -22.81 -11.57 -18.02
C ARG A 143 -22.34 -12.91 -17.46
N LEU A 144 -22.30 -13.04 -16.13
CA LEU A 144 -21.97 -14.32 -15.49
C LEU A 144 -22.98 -15.40 -15.88
N VAL A 145 -24.30 -15.12 -15.81
CA VAL A 145 -25.35 -16.04 -16.22
C VAL A 145 -25.21 -16.46 -17.68
N GLN A 146 -25.00 -15.50 -18.58
CA GLN A 146 -24.80 -15.78 -20.01
C GLN A 146 -23.60 -16.71 -20.25
N TYR A 147 -22.50 -16.47 -19.57
CA TYR A 147 -21.31 -17.30 -19.65
C TYR A 147 -21.59 -18.72 -19.14
N LEU A 148 -22.16 -18.86 -17.95
CA LEU A 148 -22.45 -20.15 -17.34
C LEU A 148 -23.39 -21.00 -18.18
N LYS A 149 -24.41 -20.39 -18.84
CA LYS A 149 -25.31 -21.06 -19.80
C LYS A 149 -24.55 -21.48 -21.07
N LYS A 150 -23.76 -20.57 -21.63
CA LYS A 150 -23.01 -20.83 -22.89
C LYS A 150 -22.06 -22.01 -22.74
N GLU A 151 -21.37 -22.08 -21.60
CA GLU A 151 -20.41 -23.17 -21.33
C GLU A 151 -21.07 -24.45 -20.79
N GLY A 152 -22.43 -24.46 -20.67
CA GLY A 152 -23.18 -25.65 -20.25
C GLY A 152 -23.07 -26.02 -18.78
N TYR A 153 -22.54 -25.10 -17.93
CA TYR A 153 -22.44 -25.37 -16.49
C TYR A 153 -23.78 -25.34 -15.78
N TYR A 154 -24.70 -24.51 -16.25
CA TYR A 154 -26.07 -24.37 -15.73
C TYR A 154 -27.01 -23.99 -16.87
N GLU A 155 -28.06 -24.78 -17.09
CA GLU A 155 -28.98 -24.55 -18.22
C GLU A 155 -30.08 -23.53 -17.90
N ASP A 156 -30.67 -23.62 -16.75
CA ASP A 156 -31.87 -22.84 -16.39
C ASP A 156 -31.61 -21.94 -15.17
N ILE A 157 -30.78 -20.90 -15.33
CA ILE A 157 -30.48 -19.90 -14.31
C ILE A 157 -30.77 -18.50 -14.83
N GLY A 158 -31.21 -17.60 -13.94
CA GLY A 158 -31.31 -16.15 -14.20
C GLY A 158 -30.45 -15.36 -13.21
N PRO A 159 -30.32 -14.03 -13.39
CA PRO A 159 -29.63 -13.18 -12.44
C PRO A 159 -30.16 -13.23 -11.01
N GLU A 160 -31.45 -13.56 -10.86
CA GLU A 160 -32.18 -13.78 -9.60
C GLU A 160 -31.70 -15.02 -8.84
N ASN A 161 -31.14 -16.00 -9.53
CA ASN A 161 -30.58 -17.21 -8.91
C ASN A 161 -29.17 -17.00 -8.34
N ILE A 162 -28.59 -15.82 -8.56
CA ILE A 162 -27.28 -15.46 -8.02
C ILE A 162 -27.47 -14.74 -6.68
N SER A 163 -26.81 -15.25 -5.65
CA SER A 163 -26.74 -14.66 -4.31
C SER A 163 -25.30 -14.55 -3.85
N GLY A 164 -25.07 -13.91 -2.70
CA GLY A 164 -23.72 -13.68 -2.16
C GLY A 164 -23.03 -12.43 -2.68
N LEU A 165 -23.68 -11.66 -3.56
CA LEU A 165 -23.28 -10.32 -3.99
C LEU A 165 -24.44 -9.36 -3.71
N ASP A 166 -24.12 -8.17 -3.22
CA ASP A 166 -25.15 -7.13 -3.01
C ASP A 166 -25.69 -6.59 -4.34
N GLN A 167 -24.79 -6.41 -5.30
CA GLN A 167 -25.07 -5.93 -6.67
C GLN A 167 -24.24 -6.73 -7.69
N ASP A 168 -23.77 -6.07 -8.75
CA ASP A 168 -22.76 -6.62 -9.66
C ASP A 168 -21.40 -6.75 -8.96
N PHE A 169 -20.46 -7.47 -9.57
CA PHE A 169 -19.09 -7.55 -9.06
C PHE A 169 -18.46 -6.18 -8.93
N GLN A 170 -17.89 -5.91 -7.76
CA GLN A 170 -17.15 -4.68 -7.48
C GLN A 170 -15.65 -4.85 -7.76
N ALA A 171 -15.15 -6.08 -7.59
CA ALA A 171 -13.76 -6.41 -7.89
C ALA A 171 -13.53 -6.54 -9.40
N SER A 172 -12.37 -6.10 -9.85
CA SER A 172 -11.93 -6.22 -11.23
C SER A 172 -10.42 -6.31 -11.29
N LEU A 173 -9.89 -6.83 -12.40
CA LEU A 173 -8.45 -6.86 -12.69
C LEU A 173 -8.06 -5.64 -13.55
N LYS A 174 -8.43 -4.45 -13.08
CA LYS A 174 -8.28 -3.20 -13.84
C LYS A 174 -6.83 -2.94 -14.23
N SER A 175 -5.91 -3.04 -13.28
CA SER A 175 -4.47 -2.80 -13.51
C SER A 175 -3.91 -3.81 -14.51
N MET A 176 -4.18 -5.10 -14.31
CA MET A 176 -3.75 -6.15 -15.23
C MET A 176 -4.27 -5.89 -16.66
N LEU A 177 -5.55 -5.57 -16.82
CA LEU A 177 -6.15 -5.31 -18.13
C LEU A 177 -5.58 -4.04 -18.77
N THR A 178 -5.30 -3.00 -17.97
CA THR A 178 -4.68 -1.77 -18.46
C THR A 178 -3.26 -2.04 -18.97
N PHE A 179 -2.46 -2.78 -18.22
CA PHE A 179 -1.11 -3.14 -18.66
C PHE A 179 -1.11 -4.07 -19.88
N LYS A 180 -2.08 -4.96 -20.03
CA LYS A 180 -2.27 -5.79 -21.25
C LYS A 180 -2.57 -4.95 -22.51
N GLN A 181 -3.16 -3.77 -22.37
CA GLN A 181 -3.45 -2.88 -23.51
C GLN A 181 -2.22 -2.07 -23.94
N ILE A 182 -1.20 -1.97 -23.10
CA ILE A 182 0.05 -1.28 -23.44
C ILE A 182 0.91 -2.26 -24.24
N HIS A 183 1.30 -1.84 -25.45
CA HIS A 183 2.20 -2.65 -26.28
C HIS A 183 3.63 -2.54 -25.75
N PHE A 184 4.18 -3.65 -25.31
CA PHE A 184 5.57 -3.78 -24.88
C PHE A 184 6.37 -4.57 -25.94
N ASP A 185 7.55 -4.07 -26.29
CA ASP A 185 8.45 -4.74 -27.24
C ASP A 185 8.98 -6.07 -26.65
N THR A 186 9.08 -6.14 -25.33
CA THR A 186 9.47 -7.35 -24.58
C THR A 186 8.45 -7.62 -23.46
N PRO A 187 8.16 -8.91 -23.16
CA PRO A 187 7.26 -9.24 -22.05
C PRO A 187 7.72 -8.61 -20.73
N VAL A 188 6.79 -8.00 -20.01
CA VAL A 188 7.05 -7.40 -18.71
C VAL A 188 6.70 -8.40 -17.62
N PRO A 189 7.64 -8.81 -16.76
CA PRO A 189 7.37 -9.65 -15.60
C PRO A 189 6.36 -8.99 -14.65
N GLU A 190 5.48 -9.80 -14.04
CA GLU A 190 4.49 -9.30 -13.07
C GLU A 190 5.13 -8.51 -11.93
N GLY A 191 6.30 -8.91 -11.44
CA GLY A 191 7.02 -8.19 -10.40
C GLY A 191 7.40 -6.75 -10.80
N ILE A 192 7.77 -6.53 -12.07
CA ILE A 192 8.06 -5.18 -12.58
C ILE A 192 6.76 -4.36 -12.67
N ILE A 193 5.66 -4.97 -13.11
CA ILE A 193 4.36 -4.30 -13.14
C ILE A 193 3.94 -3.89 -11.72
N GLU A 194 4.09 -4.75 -10.73
CA GLU A 194 3.82 -4.45 -9.33
C GLU A 194 4.66 -3.28 -8.80
N ASP A 195 5.94 -3.26 -9.11
CA ASP A 195 6.83 -2.15 -8.74
C ASP A 195 6.44 -0.84 -9.43
N ILE A 196 6.06 -0.88 -10.70
CA ILE A 196 5.56 0.28 -11.44
C ILE A 196 4.25 0.78 -10.81
N ILE A 197 3.32 -0.11 -10.47
CA ILE A 197 2.07 0.24 -9.78
C ILE A 197 2.37 0.91 -8.43
N ARG A 198 3.33 0.39 -7.67
CA ARG A 198 3.78 1.00 -6.42
C ARG A 198 4.35 2.40 -6.65
N ASP A 199 5.24 2.57 -7.62
CA ASP A 199 5.81 3.87 -7.95
C ASP A 199 4.74 4.88 -8.43
N ILE A 200 3.72 4.44 -9.19
CA ILE A 200 2.58 5.29 -9.58
C ILE A 200 1.77 5.70 -8.35
N THR A 201 1.52 4.78 -7.43
CA THR A 201 0.76 5.07 -6.21
C THR A 201 1.51 6.05 -5.31
N LEU A 202 2.85 5.93 -5.23
CA LEU A 202 3.70 6.82 -4.44
C LEU A 202 3.87 8.21 -5.06
N PHE A 203 4.09 8.28 -6.37
CA PHE A 203 4.55 9.49 -7.05
C PHE A 203 3.58 10.03 -8.10
N GLY A 204 2.39 9.45 -8.23
CA GLY A 204 1.41 9.83 -9.26
C GLY A 204 0.97 11.30 -9.21
N ALA A 205 1.07 11.95 -8.04
CA ALA A 205 0.82 13.38 -7.87
C ALA A 205 1.89 14.28 -8.54
N ASP A 206 3.10 13.74 -8.81
CA ASP A 206 4.18 14.42 -9.52
C ASP A 206 4.61 13.62 -10.76
N PRO A 207 3.92 13.80 -11.91
CA PRO A 207 4.22 13.04 -13.13
C PRO A 207 5.65 13.23 -13.65
N LYS A 208 6.29 14.37 -13.36
CA LYS A 208 7.68 14.63 -13.79
C LYS A 208 8.67 13.77 -13.00
N LEU A 209 8.50 13.74 -11.69
CA LEU A 209 9.31 12.91 -10.80
C LEU A 209 9.08 11.42 -11.09
N LEU A 210 7.81 11.00 -11.25
CA LEU A 210 7.46 9.63 -11.60
C LEU A 210 8.12 9.21 -12.91
N LYS A 211 8.00 10.02 -13.98
CA LYS A 211 8.63 9.73 -15.27
C LYS A 211 10.13 9.56 -15.15
N LYS A 212 10.82 10.50 -14.47
CA LYS A 212 12.28 10.43 -14.24
C LYS A 212 12.66 9.14 -13.51
N ARG A 213 11.95 8.80 -12.45
CA ARG A 213 12.18 7.59 -11.66
C ARG A 213 12.01 6.32 -12.48
N LEU A 214 10.91 6.20 -13.23
CA LEU A 214 10.65 5.03 -14.05
C LEU A 214 11.68 4.86 -15.17
N LEU A 215 12.12 5.95 -15.81
CA LEU A 215 13.19 5.92 -16.82
C LEU A 215 14.52 5.39 -16.27
N VAL A 216 14.86 5.79 -15.05
CA VAL A 216 16.09 5.32 -14.39
C VAL A 216 15.97 3.84 -13.98
N LYS A 217 14.81 3.43 -13.41
CA LYS A 217 14.60 2.06 -12.95
C LYS A 217 14.43 1.05 -14.09
N TYR A 218 13.73 1.46 -15.16
CA TYR A 218 13.28 0.56 -16.22
C TYR A 218 13.62 1.10 -17.62
N PRO A 219 14.92 1.25 -17.94
CA PRO A 219 15.35 1.81 -19.24
C PRO A 219 14.90 0.98 -20.43
N LEU A 220 14.67 -0.34 -20.26
CA LEU A 220 14.16 -1.23 -21.31
C LEU A 220 12.74 -0.83 -21.79
N TYR A 221 11.97 -0.12 -20.98
CA TYR A 221 10.59 0.28 -21.29
C TYR A 221 10.46 1.79 -21.52
N GLU A 222 11.54 2.45 -21.91
CA GLU A 222 11.59 3.92 -22.10
C GLU A 222 10.45 4.43 -22.97
N LYS A 223 10.13 3.74 -24.06
CA LYS A 223 9.06 4.12 -25.01
C LYS A 223 7.67 4.03 -24.38
N GLN A 224 7.44 3.10 -23.46
CA GLN A 224 6.16 2.85 -22.81
C GLN A 224 5.94 3.72 -21.57
N ILE A 225 7.00 4.19 -20.93
CA ILE A 225 6.91 5.00 -19.71
C ILE A 225 6.02 6.25 -19.87
N PRO A 226 6.07 7.05 -20.96
CA PRO A 226 5.14 8.16 -21.15
C PRO A 226 3.67 7.72 -21.19
N VAL A 227 3.39 6.57 -21.80
CA VAL A 227 2.05 5.98 -21.86
C VAL A 227 1.62 5.56 -20.46
N ILE A 228 2.48 4.86 -19.71
CA ILE A 228 2.23 4.41 -18.35
C ILE A 228 1.89 5.62 -17.45
N VAL A 229 2.72 6.66 -17.44
CA VAL A 229 2.55 7.84 -16.60
C VAL A 229 1.24 8.59 -16.90
N ASN A 230 0.81 8.63 -18.16
CA ASN A 230 -0.38 9.36 -18.57
C ASN A 230 -1.68 8.56 -18.39
N TYR A 231 -1.67 7.26 -18.65
CA TYR A 231 -2.89 6.44 -18.74
C TYR A 231 -3.12 5.53 -17.55
N VAL A 232 -2.05 5.05 -16.87
CA VAL A 232 -2.21 4.18 -15.70
C VAL A 232 -2.47 5.04 -14.47
N LYS A 233 -3.64 4.85 -13.86
CA LYS A 233 -4.04 5.53 -12.63
C LYS A 233 -4.23 4.49 -11.53
N CYS A 234 -3.37 4.55 -10.53
CA CYS A 234 -3.40 3.70 -9.34
C CYS A 234 -3.41 4.59 -8.11
N ASP A 235 -4.60 4.76 -7.52
CA ASP A 235 -4.77 5.60 -6.36
C ASP A 235 -5.13 4.75 -5.14
N GLY A 236 -4.58 5.15 -4.00
CA GLY A 236 -4.90 4.56 -2.71
C GLY A 236 -4.15 3.28 -2.39
N TRP A 237 -4.34 2.86 -1.14
CA TRP A 237 -3.67 1.73 -0.53
C TRP A 237 -4.68 0.68 -0.12
N ALA A 238 -4.28 -0.59 -0.15
CA ALA A 238 -5.06 -1.71 0.34
C ALA A 238 -5.03 -1.77 1.88
N ALA A 239 -5.83 -2.66 2.43
CA ALA A 239 -5.78 -2.96 3.87
C ALA A 239 -4.77 -4.08 4.21
N PHE A 240 -4.25 -4.79 3.21
CA PHE A 240 -3.43 -5.99 3.39
C PHE A 240 -2.06 -5.85 2.74
N CYS A 241 -1.09 -6.57 3.30
CA CYS A 241 0.27 -6.68 2.77
C CYS A 241 0.43 -7.96 1.93
N ARG A 242 1.50 -8.03 1.13
CA ARG A 242 1.86 -9.23 0.35
C ARG A 242 2.11 -10.43 1.24
N LYS A 243 2.81 -10.24 2.38
CA LYS A 243 3.15 -11.32 3.32
C LYS A 243 1.89 -12.02 3.87
N LEU A 244 0.82 -11.26 4.15
CA LEU A 244 -0.44 -11.86 4.58
C LEU A 244 -1.05 -12.77 3.51
N LEU A 245 -1.06 -12.31 2.24
CA LEU A 245 -1.75 -13.01 1.17
C LEU A 245 -0.96 -14.20 0.60
N GLU A 246 0.37 -14.06 0.45
CA GLU A 246 1.24 -15.04 -0.20
C GLU A 246 2.45 -15.47 0.64
N GLY A 247 2.77 -14.78 1.73
CA GLY A 247 3.95 -15.07 2.54
C GLY A 247 3.69 -15.98 3.72
N LEU A 248 2.49 -15.94 4.30
CA LEU A 248 2.11 -16.87 5.36
C LEU A 248 1.58 -18.17 4.73
N ALA A 249 2.24 -19.27 5.01
CA ALA A 249 1.82 -20.59 4.55
C ALA A 249 1.56 -21.50 5.74
N VAL A 250 0.49 -22.27 5.70
CA VAL A 250 0.08 -23.22 6.72
C VAL A 250 0.04 -24.63 6.16
N GLU A 251 0.52 -25.57 6.96
CA GLU A 251 0.28 -26.99 6.72
C GLU A 251 -1.13 -27.31 7.23
N THR A 252 -1.99 -27.77 6.35
CA THR A 252 -3.29 -28.26 6.78
C THR A 252 -3.11 -29.61 7.48
N VAL A 253 -3.90 -29.83 8.52
CA VAL A 253 -3.95 -31.09 9.22
C VAL A 253 -4.27 -32.21 8.22
N GLU A 254 -3.43 -33.27 8.21
CA GLU A 254 -3.57 -34.52 7.42
C GLU A 254 -3.45 -34.37 5.89
N GLY A 255 -2.20 -34.19 5.41
CA GLY A 255 -1.85 -34.51 4.01
C GLY A 255 -2.29 -33.55 2.93
N ALA A 256 -2.89 -32.41 3.28
CA ALA A 256 -3.14 -31.34 2.33
C ALA A 256 -1.87 -30.51 2.09
N PRO A 257 -1.67 -29.95 0.88
CA PRO A 257 -0.48 -29.17 0.58
C PRO A 257 -0.40 -27.91 1.44
N ILE A 258 0.83 -27.54 1.80
CA ILE A 258 1.13 -26.24 2.41
C ILE A 258 0.58 -25.15 1.49
N GLY A 259 -0.28 -24.28 2.01
CA GLY A 259 -0.94 -23.26 1.23
C GLY A 259 -0.99 -21.90 1.90
N THR A 260 -0.95 -20.86 1.07
CA THR A 260 -1.17 -19.47 1.45
C THR A 260 -2.66 -19.12 1.38
N ILE A 261 -3.03 -17.93 1.85
CA ILE A 261 -4.43 -17.43 1.68
C ILE A 261 -4.82 -17.43 0.21
N MET A 262 -3.93 -16.96 -0.68
CA MET A 262 -4.21 -16.95 -2.13
C MET A 262 -4.36 -18.35 -2.71
N TYR A 263 -3.58 -19.31 -2.22
CA TYR A 263 -3.72 -20.72 -2.62
C TYR A 263 -5.10 -21.27 -2.25
N TYR A 264 -5.59 -21.04 -1.03
CA TYR A 264 -6.90 -21.51 -0.60
C TYR A 264 -8.06 -20.78 -1.27
N LEU A 265 -7.90 -19.47 -1.55
CA LEU A 265 -8.89 -18.73 -2.35
C LEU A 265 -9.01 -19.29 -3.77
N TRP A 266 -7.91 -19.69 -4.38
CA TRP A 266 -7.90 -20.27 -5.73
C TRP A 266 -8.43 -21.70 -5.78
N ASN A 267 -7.95 -22.56 -4.90
CA ASN A 267 -8.22 -23.99 -4.90
C ASN A 267 -9.43 -24.41 -4.04
N GLY A 268 -9.98 -23.51 -3.24
CA GLY A 268 -11.14 -23.74 -2.37
C GLY A 268 -12.36 -22.93 -2.77
N GLN A 269 -13.41 -23.08 -2.01
CA GLN A 269 -14.67 -22.32 -2.15
C GLN A 269 -14.87 -21.32 -1.00
N GLN A 270 -13.96 -21.30 -0.02
CA GLN A 270 -14.04 -20.43 1.15
C GLN A 270 -13.60 -19.02 0.80
N ASN A 271 -14.32 -18.02 1.34
CA ASN A 271 -13.89 -16.63 1.27
C ASN A 271 -12.76 -16.34 2.27
N PHE A 272 -12.18 -15.13 2.17
CA PHE A 272 -11.07 -14.70 3.00
C PHE A 272 -11.33 -14.86 4.51
N ASN A 273 -12.50 -14.41 4.97
CA ASN A 273 -12.83 -14.48 6.41
C ASN A 273 -12.93 -15.93 6.89
N GLU A 274 -13.53 -16.79 6.07
CA GLU A 274 -13.63 -18.21 6.40
C GLU A 274 -12.25 -18.89 6.46
N ILE A 275 -11.35 -18.56 5.53
CA ILE A 275 -9.97 -19.08 5.55
C ILE A 275 -9.23 -18.54 6.77
N LEU A 276 -9.34 -17.25 7.06
CA LEU A 276 -8.61 -16.60 8.12
C LEU A 276 -9.04 -17.07 9.52
N PHE A 277 -10.36 -17.20 9.74
CA PHE A 277 -10.92 -17.46 11.08
C PHE A 277 -11.24 -18.91 11.36
N GLN A 278 -11.19 -19.82 10.38
CA GLN A 278 -11.38 -21.24 10.64
C GLN A 278 -10.14 -21.86 11.31
N PRO A 279 -10.30 -22.49 12.48
CA PRO A 279 -9.16 -23.04 13.24
C PRO A 279 -8.33 -24.05 12.44
N ARG A 280 -8.95 -24.78 11.51
CA ARG A 280 -8.29 -25.79 10.67
C ARG A 280 -7.15 -25.23 9.81
N TYR A 281 -7.21 -23.94 9.43
CA TYR A 281 -6.15 -23.32 8.63
C TYR A 281 -5.01 -22.76 9.47
N GLY A 282 -5.24 -22.42 10.75
CA GLY A 282 -4.19 -21.96 11.65
C GLY A 282 -3.62 -20.57 11.39
N PHE A 283 -4.16 -19.80 10.43
CA PHE A 283 -3.64 -18.46 10.10
C PHE A 283 -3.66 -17.47 11.26
N GLN A 284 -4.65 -17.53 12.14
CA GLN A 284 -4.71 -16.67 13.32
C GLN A 284 -3.49 -16.83 14.23
N LYS A 285 -3.08 -18.09 14.48
CA LYS A 285 -1.90 -18.38 15.31
C LYS A 285 -0.63 -17.84 14.66
N LEU A 286 -0.48 -17.98 13.33
CA LEU A 286 0.67 -17.42 12.63
C LEU A 286 0.70 -15.89 12.71
N ILE A 287 -0.44 -15.25 12.54
CA ILE A 287 -0.55 -13.78 12.65
C ILE A 287 -0.21 -13.31 14.06
N GLU A 288 -0.67 -14.02 15.09
CA GLU A 288 -0.33 -13.75 16.49
C GLU A 288 1.19 -13.91 16.73
N GLN A 289 1.80 -14.96 16.20
CA GLN A 289 3.25 -15.19 16.28
C GLN A 289 4.04 -14.06 15.60
N GLU A 290 3.67 -13.66 14.40
CA GLU A 290 4.31 -12.57 13.66
C GLU A 290 4.19 -11.20 14.37
N ASN A 291 3.14 -11.02 15.14
CA ASN A 291 2.91 -9.80 15.92
C ASN A 291 3.46 -9.86 17.35
N GLN A 292 3.94 -11.01 17.84
CA GLN A 292 4.39 -11.18 19.24
C GLN A 292 5.50 -10.21 19.65
N ASP A 293 6.43 -9.88 18.73
CA ASP A 293 7.48 -8.91 19.01
C ASP A 293 6.99 -7.47 19.19
N ILE A 294 5.75 -7.15 18.75
CA ILE A 294 5.14 -5.83 18.94
C ILE A 294 4.46 -5.75 20.29
N THR A 295 3.85 -6.86 20.70
CA THR A 295 3.20 -7.01 21.99
C THR A 295 4.18 -7.43 23.08
N GLY A 296 5.50 -7.20 22.87
CA GLY A 296 6.56 -7.61 23.78
C GLY A 296 6.09 -7.53 25.21
N LYS A 297 6.33 -8.59 26.00
CA LYS A 297 6.01 -8.73 27.42
C LYS A 297 6.52 -7.52 28.22
N SER A 298 5.84 -6.41 28.10
CA SER A 298 6.02 -5.24 28.96
C SER A 298 4.85 -5.24 29.92
N ASP A 299 5.10 -5.67 31.14
CA ASP A 299 4.14 -5.59 32.25
C ASP A 299 3.77 -4.14 32.59
N SER A 300 4.29 -3.18 31.87
CA SER A 300 3.98 -1.75 32.01
C SER A 300 3.77 -1.08 30.67
N ILE A 301 2.74 -0.26 30.57
CA ILE A 301 2.47 0.59 29.41
C ILE A 301 3.56 1.68 29.36
N ARG A 302 4.39 1.65 28.33
CA ARG A 302 5.46 2.64 28.11
C ARG A 302 5.07 3.66 27.07
N TYR A 303 5.52 4.90 27.25
CA TYR A 303 5.26 6.00 26.32
C TYR A 303 5.78 5.72 24.90
N GLU A 304 6.85 4.94 24.77
CA GLU A 304 7.43 4.50 23.50
C GLU A 304 6.40 3.80 22.58
N LEU A 305 5.42 3.08 23.15
CA LEU A 305 4.33 2.45 22.38
C LEU A 305 3.44 3.47 21.66
N VAL A 306 3.39 4.68 22.18
CA VAL A 306 2.55 5.77 21.64
C VAL A 306 3.38 6.73 20.80
N GLU A 307 4.70 6.77 21.03
CA GLU A 307 5.63 7.70 20.37
C GLU A 307 5.74 7.41 18.87
N ASP A 308 5.73 6.14 18.49
CA ASP A 308 5.83 5.69 17.09
C ASP A 308 4.49 5.75 16.33
N LEU A 309 3.39 6.14 16.99
CA LEU A 309 2.10 6.27 16.33
C LEU A 309 2.06 7.49 15.39
N TYR A 310 1.66 7.24 14.16
CA TYR A 310 1.46 8.28 13.13
C TYR A 310 0.13 9.01 13.33
N VAL A 311 0.08 9.80 14.35
CA VAL A 311 -1.10 10.64 14.69
C VAL A 311 -0.63 12.04 15.08
N SER A 312 -1.52 13.02 15.04
CA SER A 312 -1.18 14.36 15.51
C SER A 312 -0.70 14.36 16.97
N PRO A 313 0.14 15.30 17.38
CA PRO A 313 0.59 15.37 18.77
C PRO A 313 -0.54 15.43 19.80
N ALA A 314 -1.67 16.07 19.45
CA ALA A 314 -2.86 16.13 20.29
C ALA A 314 -3.50 14.75 20.48
N VAL A 315 -3.70 14.01 19.38
CA VAL A 315 -4.26 12.65 19.40
C VAL A 315 -3.32 11.69 20.12
N ARG A 316 -2.01 11.79 19.92
CA ARG A 316 -1.01 10.99 20.64
C ARG A 316 -1.12 11.20 22.16
N ARG A 317 -1.26 12.45 22.59
CA ARG A 317 -1.43 12.78 24.00
C ARG A 317 -2.72 12.20 24.58
N GLN A 318 -3.81 12.22 23.81
CA GLN A 318 -5.08 11.62 24.22
C GLN A 318 -4.98 10.11 24.38
N ILE A 319 -4.35 9.43 23.38
CA ILE A 319 -4.11 7.98 23.46
C ILE A 319 -3.27 7.64 24.68
N TRP A 320 -2.20 8.40 24.94
CA TRP A 320 -1.36 8.17 26.10
C TRP A 320 -2.12 8.34 27.42
N MET A 321 -2.96 9.35 27.52
CA MET A 321 -3.78 9.56 28.72
C MET A 321 -4.80 8.43 28.89
N ALA A 322 -5.43 7.97 27.81
CA ALA A 322 -6.34 6.82 27.86
C ALA A 322 -5.63 5.54 28.32
N LEU A 323 -4.43 5.26 27.80
CA LEU A 323 -3.63 4.11 28.22
C LEU A 323 -3.25 4.17 29.70
N LYS A 324 -2.91 5.36 30.23
CA LYS A 324 -2.64 5.52 31.67
C LYS A 324 -3.85 5.20 32.54
N VAL A 325 -5.03 5.67 32.13
CA VAL A 325 -6.28 5.37 32.84
C VAL A 325 -6.56 3.87 32.84
N ILE A 326 -6.34 3.20 31.70
CA ILE A 326 -6.51 1.75 31.58
C ILE A 326 -5.54 1.03 32.53
N ASP A 327 -4.26 1.44 32.58
CA ASP A 327 -3.23 0.87 33.42
C ASP A 327 -3.57 1.02 34.94
N GLU A 328 -4.04 2.22 35.33
CA GLU A 328 -4.51 2.47 36.69
C GLU A 328 -5.71 1.59 37.06
N VAL A 329 -6.71 1.48 36.15
CA VAL A 329 -7.89 0.62 36.36
C VAL A 329 -7.47 -0.85 36.44
N GLN A 330 -6.57 -1.30 35.58
CA GLN A 330 -6.04 -2.66 35.63
C GLN A 330 -5.30 -2.95 36.94
N GLY A 331 -4.48 -1.99 37.39
CA GLY A 331 -3.81 -2.09 38.69
C GLY A 331 -4.78 -2.19 39.86
N PHE A 332 -5.86 -1.41 39.83
CA PHE A 332 -6.90 -1.45 40.85
C PHE A 332 -7.73 -2.73 40.81
N MET A 333 -8.07 -3.23 39.63
CA MET A 333 -8.90 -4.43 39.44
C MET A 333 -8.11 -5.74 39.58
N GLY A 334 -6.77 -5.69 39.54
CA GLY A 334 -5.89 -6.87 39.61
C GLY A 334 -5.97 -7.79 38.39
N GLN A 335 -6.65 -7.39 37.33
CA GLN A 335 -6.78 -8.17 36.09
C GLN A 335 -6.99 -7.27 34.88
N PRO A 336 -6.54 -7.69 33.67
CA PRO A 336 -6.73 -6.91 32.46
C PRO A 336 -8.20 -6.84 32.04
N PRO A 337 -8.65 -5.73 31.42
CA PRO A 337 -10.01 -5.60 30.93
C PRO A 337 -10.29 -6.60 29.80
N LYS A 338 -11.45 -7.24 29.83
CA LYS A 338 -11.86 -8.19 28.77
C LYS A 338 -12.14 -7.49 27.42
N ARG A 339 -12.59 -6.25 27.45
CA ARG A 339 -12.86 -5.43 26.27
C ARG A 339 -12.67 -3.96 26.61
N ILE A 340 -12.13 -3.21 25.64
CA ILE A 340 -11.99 -1.76 25.71
C ILE A 340 -12.84 -1.21 24.55
N PHE A 341 -13.76 -0.29 24.85
CA PHE A 341 -14.56 0.43 23.86
C PHE A 341 -13.95 1.83 23.72
N VAL A 342 -13.58 2.21 22.49
CA VAL A 342 -13.04 3.53 22.15
C VAL A 342 -14.00 4.25 21.23
#